data_7101d1248a62f1a61637fa33b1169dc1
#
_entry.id   7101d1248a62f1a61637fa33b1169dc1
#
_cell.length_a   1.000
_cell.length_b   1.000
_cell.length_c   1.000
_cell.angle_alpha   90.00
_cell.angle_beta   90.00
_cell.angle_gamma   90.00
#
_symmetry.space_group_name_H-M   'P 1'
#
loop_
_entity.id
_entity.type
_entity.pdbx_description
1 polymer ?
#
loop_
_entity_poly.entity_id
_entity_poly.type
_entity_poly.pdbx_seq_one_letter_code
_entity_poly.pdbx_strand_id
1 'polypeptide(L)' 'MDEKKIVYDVVLSVWNLAKEHGFEKLTDEQWDSLVEKATIERDKFKQHGENIDLLFRQMYMALQNYYERK' A
#
# COMPACT_ATOMS: atom_id res chain seq x y z
N MET A 1 3.86 14.08 -17.85
CA MET A 1 4.01 13.51 -16.51
C MET A 1 4.87 12.24 -16.57
N ASP A 2 5.81 12.11 -15.67
CA ASP A 2 6.74 10.99 -15.69
C ASP A 2 6.12 9.77 -14.98
N GLU A 3 5.67 8.82 -15.77
CA GLU A 3 5.05 7.60 -15.25
C GLU A 3 6.01 6.80 -14.37
N LYS A 4 7.28 6.84 -14.68
CA LYS A 4 8.34 6.17 -13.92
C LYS A 4 8.36 6.68 -12.46
N LYS A 5 8.22 7.98 -12.29
CA LYS A 5 8.18 8.57 -10.96
C LYS A 5 6.92 8.18 -10.21
N ILE A 6 5.79 8.13 -10.91
CA ILE A 6 4.52 7.73 -10.30
C ILE A 6 4.60 6.28 -9.80
N VAL A 7 5.15 5.38 -10.61
CA VAL A 7 5.34 3.99 -10.21
C VAL A 7 6.26 3.90 -8.99
N TYR A 8 7.35 4.68 -8.99
CA TYR A 8 8.24 4.74 -7.84
C TYR A 8 7.49 5.19 -6.58
N ASP A 9 6.66 6.22 -6.71
CA ASP A 9 5.89 6.72 -5.58
C ASP A 9 4.91 5.68 -5.03
N VAL A 10 4.31 4.87 -5.91
CA VAL A 10 3.43 3.77 -5.49
C VAL A 10 4.22 2.73 -4.68
N VAL A 11 5.37 2.31 -5.20
CA VAL A 11 6.22 1.33 -4.52
C VAL A 11 6.65 1.87 -3.16
N LEU A 12 7.07 3.13 -3.12
CA LEU A 12 7.50 3.77 -1.89
C LEU A 12 6.37 3.88 -0.87
N SER A 13 5.15 4.18 -1.34
CA SER A 13 3.98 4.27 -0.48
C SER A 13 3.70 2.94 0.21
N VAL A 14 3.70 1.85 -0.55
CA VAL A 14 3.49 0.51 0.01
C VAL A 14 4.62 0.13 0.96
N TRP A 15 5.86 0.45 0.60
CA TRP A 15 7.01 0.21 1.47
C TRP A 15 6.86 0.95 2.80
N ASN A 16 6.43 2.22 2.76
CA ASN A 16 6.23 3.00 3.98
C ASN A 16 5.13 2.43 4.86
N LEU A 17 4.06 1.88 4.26
CA LEU A 17 3.02 1.20 5.03
C LEU A 17 3.60 0.01 5.78
N ALA A 18 4.42 -0.79 5.11
CA ALA A 18 5.06 -1.94 5.74
C ALA A 18 6.00 -1.49 6.86
N LYS A 19 6.80 -0.47 6.59
CA LYS A 19 7.80 0.01 7.54
C LYS A 19 7.15 0.58 8.81
N GLU A 20 6.02 1.28 8.67
CA GLU A 20 5.32 1.86 9.80
C GLU A 20 4.69 0.82 10.71
N HIS A 21 4.27 -0.31 10.15
CA HIS A 21 3.59 -1.36 10.90
C HIS A 21 4.51 -2.50 11.32
N GLY A 22 5.77 -2.49 10.87
CA GLY A 22 6.73 -3.52 11.19
C GLY A 22 6.52 -4.79 10.37
N PHE A 23 7.25 -5.84 10.71
CA PHE A 23 7.26 -7.07 9.92
C PHE A 23 6.85 -8.28 10.74
N GLU A 24 6.24 -8.04 11.90
CA GLU A 24 5.71 -9.09 12.76
C GLU A 24 4.20 -9.26 12.49
N LYS A 25 3.61 -10.25 13.15
CA LYS A 25 2.18 -10.45 13.06
C LYS A 25 1.44 -9.20 13.57
N LEU A 26 0.50 -8.69 12.78
CA LEU A 26 -0.24 -7.49 13.15
C LEU A 26 -1.33 -7.80 14.16
N THR A 27 -1.51 -6.88 15.12
CA THR A 27 -2.68 -6.90 16.00
C THR A 27 -3.89 -6.38 15.24
N ASP A 28 -5.10 -6.55 15.81
CA ASP A 28 -6.31 -6.03 15.20
C ASP A 28 -6.25 -4.52 15.00
N GLU A 29 -5.70 -3.81 15.98
CA GLU A 29 -5.54 -2.35 15.88
C GLU A 29 -4.59 -1.96 14.75
N GLN A 30 -3.51 -2.74 14.58
CA GLN A 30 -2.57 -2.49 13.50
C GLN A 30 -3.19 -2.78 12.13
N TRP A 31 -4.03 -3.81 12.03
CA TRP A 31 -4.76 -4.09 10.80
C TRP A 31 -5.67 -2.92 10.42
N ASP A 32 -6.41 -2.39 11.40
CA ASP A 32 -7.29 -1.25 11.17
C ASP A 32 -6.49 -0.03 10.69
N SER A 33 -5.36 0.23 11.32
CA SER A 33 -4.48 1.34 10.93
C SER A 33 -3.93 1.14 9.52
N LEU A 34 -3.52 -0.07 9.19
CA LEU A 34 -2.98 -0.38 7.86
C LEU A 34 -4.03 -0.13 6.78
N VAL A 35 -5.25 -0.63 6.98
CA VAL A 35 -6.34 -0.45 6.03
C VAL A 35 -6.68 1.03 5.85
N GLU A 36 -6.77 1.75 6.95
CA GLU A 36 -7.08 3.18 6.92
C GLU A 36 -6.03 3.98 6.14
N LYS A 37 -4.76 3.76 6.45
CA LYS A 37 -3.67 4.46 5.77
C LYS A 37 -3.56 4.06 4.30
N ALA A 38 -3.79 2.78 3.99
CA ALA A 38 -3.77 2.30 2.63
C ALA A 38 -4.88 2.96 1.80
N THR A 39 -6.06 3.15 2.39
CA THR A 39 -7.17 3.82 1.72
C THR A 39 -6.82 5.26 1.38
N ILE A 40 -6.18 5.97 2.31
CA ILE A 40 -5.74 7.35 2.09
C ILE A 40 -4.72 7.41 0.94
N GLU A 41 -3.74 6.51 0.96
CA GLU A 41 -2.71 6.49 -0.08
C GLU A 41 -3.29 6.11 -1.44
N ARG A 42 -4.21 5.15 -1.47
CA ARG A 42 -4.87 4.76 -2.71
C ARG A 42 -5.61 5.93 -3.34
N ASP A 43 -6.29 6.73 -2.54
CA ASP A 43 -7.02 7.89 -3.04
C ASP A 43 -6.08 8.89 -3.72
N LYS A 44 -4.86 9.02 -3.25
CA LYS A 44 -3.87 9.91 -3.87
C LYS A 44 -3.48 9.43 -5.28
N PHE A 45 -3.50 8.12 -5.50
CA PHE A 45 -3.06 7.54 -6.78
C PHE A 45 -4.19 7.36 -7.79
N LYS A 46 -5.44 7.41 -7.37
CA LYS A 46 -6.58 7.24 -8.28
C LYS A 46 -6.57 8.23 -9.43
N GLN A 47 -6.12 9.44 -9.19
CA GLN A 47 -6.10 10.49 -10.20
C GLN A 47 -5.16 10.18 -11.36
N HIS A 48 -4.25 9.23 -11.20
CA HIS A 48 -3.28 8.86 -12.22
C HIS A 48 -3.77 7.76 -13.16
N GLY A 49 -5.01 7.30 -13.01
CA GLY A 49 -5.63 6.33 -13.90
C GLY A 49 -5.70 4.93 -13.34
N GLU A 50 -6.42 4.06 -14.09
CA GLU A 50 -6.71 2.70 -13.65
C GLU A 50 -5.46 1.84 -13.48
N ASN A 51 -4.47 1.99 -14.34
CA ASN A 51 -3.27 1.17 -14.25
C ASN A 51 -2.50 1.43 -12.97
N ILE A 52 -2.42 2.68 -12.55
CA ILE A 52 -1.74 3.05 -11.33
C ILE A 52 -2.55 2.59 -10.11
N ASP A 53 -3.86 2.77 -10.14
CA ASP A 53 -4.73 2.29 -9.07
C ASP A 53 -4.61 0.77 -8.92
N LEU A 54 -4.61 0.04 -10.02
CA LEU A 54 -4.48 -1.41 -10.02
C LEU A 54 -3.12 -1.84 -9.46
N LEU A 55 -2.05 -1.16 -9.87
CA LEU A 55 -0.71 -1.43 -9.36
C LEU A 55 -0.68 -1.30 -7.84
N PHE A 56 -1.21 -0.20 -7.31
CA PHE A 56 -1.25 0.01 -5.87
C PHE A 56 -2.02 -1.09 -5.17
N ARG A 57 -3.22 -1.41 -5.68
CA ARG A 57 -4.07 -2.43 -5.05
C ARG A 57 -3.39 -3.79 -5.02
N GLN A 58 -2.75 -4.18 -6.12
CA GLN A 58 -2.09 -5.48 -6.17
C GLN A 58 -0.89 -5.56 -5.24
N MET A 59 -0.11 -4.49 -5.16
CA MET A 59 1.02 -4.44 -4.23
C MET A 59 0.56 -4.45 -2.78
N TYR A 60 -0.51 -3.72 -2.49
CA TYR A 60 -1.08 -3.71 -1.15
C TYR A 60 -1.64 -5.08 -0.77
N MET A 61 -2.31 -5.77 -1.70
CA MET A 61 -2.82 -7.12 -1.46
C MET A 61 -1.68 -8.10 -1.17
N ALA A 62 -0.57 -7.96 -1.90
CA ALA A 62 0.60 -8.79 -1.64
C ALA A 62 1.14 -8.56 -0.22
N LEU A 63 1.14 -7.32 0.23
CA LEU A 63 1.55 -6.98 1.58
C LEU A 63 0.60 -7.57 2.62
N GLN A 64 -0.71 -7.48 2.39
CA GLN A 64 -1.70 -8.08 3.28
C GLN A 64 -1.51 -9.58 3.39
N ASN A 65 -1.28 -10.24 2.26
CA ASN A 65 -1.02 -11.68 2.26
C ASN A 65 0.22 -12.05 3.06
N TYR A 66 1.25 -11.21 2.96
CA TYR A 66 2.48 -11.40 3.74
C TYR A 66 2.15 -11.39 5.24
N TYR A 67 1.38 -10.40 5.68
CA TYR A 67 1.03 -10.29 7.10
C TYR A 67 0.11 -11.42 7.57
N GLU A 68 -0.80 -11.86 6.71
CA GLU A 68 -1.71 -12.96 7.06
C GLU A 68 -0.99 -14.27 7.32
N ARG A 69 0.17 -14.46 6.69
CA ARG A 69 0.97 -15.67 6.85
C ARG A 69 1.85 -15.63 8.10
N LYS A 70 1.92 -14.52 8.76
CA LYS A 70 2.65 -14.40 10.03
C LYS A 70 1.81 -14.92 11.18
#